data_2e6a9f163b9f573fa60e7b93b81f3d2f
#
_entry.id   2e6a9f163b9f573fa60e7b93b81f3d2f
#
_cell.length_a   1.000
_cell.length_b   1.000
_cell.length_c   1.000
_cell.angle_alpha   90.00
_cell.angle_beta   90.00
_cell.angle_gamma   90.00
#
_symmetry.space_group_name_H-M   'P 1'
#
loop_
_entity.id
_entity.type
_entity.pdbx_description
1 polymer ?
#
loop_
_entity_poly.entity_id
_entity_poly.type
_entity_poly.pdbx_seq_one_letter_code
_entity_poly.pdbx_strand_id
1 'polypeptide(L)'
;MSWLSRRGKASGPASDGTRPQPAPQPPAAPPEPRVRVAPLSQQRLRAALDRHDWRYRIDDEGDITGRWDDDLITFMLRGDNGEVLNVLGYMYEDLPMGQLDEVRYALEEWHRAHLWPTCFWRDNEDAGLTFSVGGAVAVDYEHGVTDDQLDLHLSCAISAIGSAMADVRSRLGMSNPDSDSGS
;
A
#
# COMPACT_ATOMS: atom_id res chain seq x y z
N MET A 1 -64.66 -60.20 -0.05
CA MET A 1 -64.84 -60.98 -1.29
C MET A 1 -63.53 -61.07 -2.00
N SER A 2 -63.12 -62.31 -2.13
CA SER A 2 -61.88 -62.84 -2.74
C SER A 2 -61.78 -62.50 -4.20
N TRP A 3 -60.54 -62.22 -4.68
CA TRP A 3 -60.11 -62.78 -5.96
C TRP A 3 -58.59 -62.95 -5.98
N LEU A 4 -58.24 -64.21 -6.07
CA LEU A 4 -56.87 -64.75 -6.24
C LEU A 4 -56.37 -64.65 -7.72
N SER A 5 -55.08 -64.71 -7.82
CA SER A 5 -54.27 -65.46 -8.82
C SER A 5 -53.96 -64.82 -10.17
N ARG A 6 -52.72 -64.63 -10.50
CA ARG A 6 -51.90 -65.64 -11.21
C ARG A 6 -50.46 -65.22 -11.37
N ARG A 7 -49.56 -66.16 -11.21
CA ARG A 7 -48.14 -66.15 -11.48
C ARG A 7 -47.91 -65.96 -13.00
N GLY A 8 -46.89 -65.18 -13.32
CA GLY A 8 -46.25 -65.22 -14.59
C GLY A 8 -44.72 -65.09 -14.36
N LYS A 9 -44.03 -66.23 -14.47
CA LYS A 9 -42.58 -66.37 -14.40
C LYS A 9 -42.03 -66.09 -15.79
N ALA A 10 -41.34 -64.99 -15.98
CA ALA A 10 -40.57 -64.75 -17.19
C ALA A 10 -39.11 -64.56 -16.79
N SER A 11 -38.31 -65.55 -17.13
CA SER A 11 -36.85 -65.47 -17.06
C SER A 11 -36.36 -64.60 -18.24
N GLY A 12 -35.85 -63.41 -17.93
CA GLY A 12 -35.12 -62.57 -18.87
C GLY A 12 -33.59 -62.71 -18.61
N PRO A 13 -32.74 -62.60 -19.63
CA PRO A 13 -31.32 -62.84 -19.52
C PRO A 13 -30.64 -61.77 -18.68
N ALA A 14 -29.69 -62.17 -17.85
CA ALA A 14 -28.81 -61.30 -17.11
C ALA A 14 -28.06 -60.35 -18.04
N SER A 15 -28.41 -59.09 -18.05
CA SER A 15 -27.58 -58.06 -18.67
C SER A 15 -26.35 -57.82 -17.79
N ASP A 16 -25.23 -58.19 -18.33
CA ASP A 16 -23.89 -57.91 -17.80
C ASP A 16 -23.71 -56.39 -17.70
N GLY A 17 -23.95 -55.89 -16.48
CA GLY A 17 -23.85 -54.47 -16.18
C GLY A 17 -22.40 -54.05 -15.99
N THR A 18 -21.68 -53.89 -17.07
CA THR A 18 -20.37 -53.25 -17.06
C THR A 18 -20.57 -51.79 -16.61
N ARG A 19 -20.33 -51.51 -15.31
CA ARG A 19 -20.34 -50.19 -14.76
C ARG A 19 -19.33 -49.31 -15.50
N PRO A 20 -19.71 -48.16 -16.08
CA PRO A 20 -18.76 -47.29 -16.76
C PRO A 20 -17.62 -46.88 -15.82
N GLN A 21 -16.39 -47.14 -16.25
CA GLN A 21 -15.22 -46.71 -15.52
C GLN A 21 -15.15 -45.18 -15.54
N PRO A 22 -15.02 -44.48 -14.37
CA PRO A 22 -14.91 -43.03 -14.38
C PRO A 22 -13.72 -42.59 -15.22
N ALA A 23 -13.93 -41.59 -16.07
CA ALA A 23 -12.89 -41.02 -16.90
C ALA A 23 -11.68 -40.59 -16.05
N PRO A 24 -10.46 -40.71 -16.54
CA PRO A 24 -9.27 -40.26 -15.84
C PRO A 24 -9.44 -38.78 -15.49
N GLN A 25 -9.32 -38.43 -14.21
CA GLN A 25 -9.31 -37.04 -13.79
C GLN A 25 -8.05 -36.37 -14.37
N PRO A 26 -8.18 -35.15 -14.92
CA PRO A 26 -6.99 -34.40 -15.34
C PRO A 26 -6.05 -34.20 -14.15
N PRO A 27 -4.74 -34.21 -14.36
CA PRO A 27 -3.78 -33.98 -13.29
C PRO A 27 -4.13 -32.68 -12.53
N ALA A 28 -4.12 -32.76 -11.20
CA ALA A 28 -4.37 -31.60 -10.36
C ALA A 28 -3.42 -30.47 -10.76
N ALA A 29 -3.97 -29.27 -10.98
CA ALA A 29 -3.15 -28.09 -11.24
C ALA A 29 -2.14 -27.92 -10.09
N PRO A 30 -0.89 -27.49 -10.37
CA PRO A 30 0.06 -27.20 -9.31
C PRO A 30 -0.58 -26.22 -8.32
N PRO A 31 -0.32 -26.39 -7.01
CA PRO A 31 -0.86 -25.49 -6.02
C PRO A 31 -0.42 -24.06 -6.33
N GLU A 32 -1.38 -23.15 -6.44
CA GLU A 32 -1.08 -21.72 -6.61
C GLU A 32 -0.15 -21.26 -5.48
N PRO A 33 0.83 -20.40 -5.76
CA PRO A 33 1.69 -19.86 -4.72
C PRO A 33 0.82 -19.23 -3.63
N ARG A 34 0.88 -19.78 -2.42
CA ARG A 34 0.12 -19.25 -1.29
C ARG A 34 0.70 -17.89 -0.94
N VAL A 35 -0.03 -16.84 -1.26
CA VAL A 35 0.28 -15.48 -0.83
C VAL A 35 0.40 -15.48 0.69
N ARG A 36 1.61 -15.21 1.20
CA ARG A 36 1.88 -15.28 2.63
C ARG A 36 1.58 -13.93 3.28
N VAL A 37 0.52 -13.85 4.04
CA VAL A 37 0.25 -12.74 4.95
C VAL A 37 1.08 -12.95 6.24
N ALA A 38 1.79 -11.92 6.68
CA ALA A 38 2.58 -11.93 7.91
C ALA A 38 2.51 -10.56 8.60
N PRO A 39 2.75 -10.46 9.92
CA PRO A 39 2.79 -9.19 10.62
C PRO A 39 3.79 -8.20 10.00
N LEU A 40 3.47 -6.92 10.06
CA LEU A 40 4.40 -5.86 9.70
C LEU A 40 5.58 -5.88 10.68
N SER A 41 6.77 -5.57 10.20
CA SER A 41 7.98 -5.43 11.02
C SER A 41 9.00 -4.55 10.33
N GLN A 42 9.90 -3.96 11.10
CA GLN A 42 11.00 -3.16 10.57
C GLN A 42 11.88 -3.96 9.59
N GLN A 43 12.12 -5.25 9.88
CA GLN A 43 12.88 -6.12 8.98
C GLN A 43 12.19 -6.26 7.61
N ARG A 44 10.87 -6.44 7.57
CA ARG A 44 10.10 -6.55 6.32
C ARG A 44 10.05 -5.22 5.59
N LEU A 45 9.89 -4.12 6.32
CA LEU A 45 9.93 -2.77 5.75
C LEU A 45 11.28 -2.51 5.07
N ARG A 46 12.40 -2.80 5.76
CA ARG A 46 13.74 -2.67 5.17
C ARG A 46 13.91 -3.55 3.93
N ALA A 47 13.49 -4.81 4.00
CA ALA A 47 13.58 -5.72 2.86
C ALA A 47 12.76 -5.23 1.65
N ALA A 48 11.64 -4.53 1.88
CA ALA A 48 10.86 -3.89 0.82
C ALA A 48 11.64 -2.72 0.19
N LEU A 49 12.19 -1.83 1.00
CA LEU A 49 13.00 -0.70 0.52
C LEU A 49 14.26 -1.17 -0.24
N ASP A 50 14.92 -2.22 0.25
CA ASP A 50 16.11 -2.82 -0.38
C ASP A 50 15.78 -3.43 -1.75
N ARG A 51 14.58 -4.04 -1.95
CA ARG A 51 14.14 -4.56 -3.26
C ARG A 51 14.01 -3.48 -4.33
N HIS A 52 13.74 -2.25 -3.92
CA HIS A 52 13.61 -1.09 -4.81
C HIS A 52 14.95 -0.33 -4.99
N ASP A 53 16.04 -0.79 -4.38
CA ASP A 53 17.34 -0.09 -4.35
C ASP A 53 17.25 1.34 -3.78
N TRP A 54 16.24 1.61 -2.93
CA TRP A 54 16.07 2.92 -2.32
C TRP A 54 17.08 3.16 -1.21
N ARG A 55 17.67 4.36 -1.21
CA ARG A 55 18.65 4.77 -0.20
C ARG A 55 17.97 5.35 1.01
N TYR A 56 18.29 4.82 2.17
CA TYR A 56 17.74 5.28 3.44
C TYR A 56 18.78 5.19 4.57
N ARG A 57 18.46 5.80 5.69
CA ARG A 57 19.15 5.66 6.99
C ARG A 57 18.13 5.25 8.05
N ILE A 58 18.61 4.72 9.14
CA ILE A 58 17.81 4.40 10.33
C ILE A 58 18.30 5.31 11.43
N ASP A 59 17.40 5.98 12.11
CA ASP A 59 17.72 6.81 13.27
C ASP A 59 17.76 6.00 14.59
N ASP A 60 18.06 6.68 15.69
CA ASP A 60 18.19 6.05 17.01
C ASP A 60 16.85 5.53 17.56
N GLU A 61 15.72 6.01 17.03
CA GLU A 61 14.37 5.56 17.37
C GLU A 61 13.92 4.35 16.52
N GLY A 62 14.73 4.01 15.51
CA GLY A 62 14.45 2.92 14.59
C GLY A 62 13.57 3.34 13.41
N ASP A 63 13.25 4.60 13.26
CA ASP A 63 12.52 5.13 12.10
C ASP A 63 13.44 5.15 10.88
N ILE A 64 12.87 4.88 9.70
CA ILE A 64 13.62 4.78 8.46
C ILE A 64 13.38 6.05 7.64
N THR A 65 14.44 6.76 7.29
CA THR A 65 14.37 8.04 6.60
C THR A 65 15.20 8.04 5.32
N GLY A 66 14.64 8.56 4.24
CA GLY A 66 15.31 8.75 2.94
C GLY A 66 14.90 10.05 2.27
N ARG A 67 15.48 10.29 1.08
CA ARG A 67 15.13 11.43 0.24
C ARG A 67 14.59 10.96 -1.10
N TRP A 68 13.52 11.59 -1.55
CA TRP A 68 12.91 11.39 -2.86
C TRP A 68 12.62 12.78 -3.44
N ASP A 69 13.18 13.09 -4.59
CA ASP A 69 13.08 14.41 -5.23
C ASP A 69 13.42 15.56 -4.24
N ASP A 70 14.51 15.35 -3.47
CA ASP A 70 14.98 16.18 -2.36
C ASP A 70 14.07 16.24 -1.12
N ASP A 71 12.82 15.83 -1.21
CA ASP A 71 11.91 15.78 -0.08
C ASP A 71 12.30 14.69 0.93
N LEU A 72 12.10 14.96 2.20
CA LEU A 72 12.41 14.02 3.28
C LEU A 72 11.21 13.11 3.52
N ILE A 73 11.40 11.80 3.40
CA ILE A 73 10.36 10.81 3.70
C ILE A 73 10.83 9.90 4.82
N THR A 74 9.97 9.75 5.83
CA THR A 74 10.21 8.88 7.01
C THR A 74 9.13 7.80 7.09
N PHE A 75 9.56 6.56 7.25
CA PHE A 75 8.71 5.41 7.47
C PHE A 75 8.79 5.02 8.94
N MET A 76 7.64 5.03 9.59
CA MET A 76 7.52 4.79 11.03
C MET A 76 6.57 3.62 11.27
N LEU A 77 6.92 2.74 12.20
CA LEU A 77 6.01 1.74 12.71
C LEU A 77 5.40 2.26 14.00
N ARG A 78 4.08 2.31 14.06
CA ARG A 78 3.30 2.83 15.19
C ARG A 78 2.24 1.79 15.58
N GLY A 79 1.50 2.05 16.65
CA GLY A 79 0.61 1.07 17.29
C GLY A 79 1.34 0.26 18.36
N ASP A 80 0.59 -0.50 19.16
CA ASP A 80 1.12 -1.24 20.32
C ASP A 80 2.10 -2.35 19.92
N ASN A 81 1.92 -2.90 18.70
CA ASN A 81 2.75 -3.98 18.15
C ASN A 81 3.51 -3.55 16.87
N GLY A 82 3.53 -2.27 16.54
CA GLY A 82 4.14 -1.77 15.30
C GLY A 82 3.34 -2.13 14.05
N GLU A 83 2.05 -2.35 14.17
CA GLU A 83 1.15 -2.77 13.11
C GLU A 83 0.73 -1.65 12.15
N VAL A 84 0.88 -0.39 12.56
CA VAL A 84 0.54 0.77 11.74
C VAL A 84 1.78 1.28 11.01
N LEU A 85 1.79 1.18 9.69
CA LEU A 85 2.77 1.87 8.86
C LEU A 85 2.33 3.32 8.69
N ASN A 86 3.13 4.27 9.17
CA ASN A 86 2.95 5.69 8.92
C ASN A 86 4.11 6.20 8.06
N VAL A 87 3.79 6.68 6.86
CA VAL A 87 4.74 7.29 5.93
C VAL A 87 4.52 8.79 5.99
N LEU A 88 5.53 9.53 6.43
CA LEU A 88 5.50 10.96 6.62
C LEU A 88 6.52 11.63 5.71
N GLY A 89 6.08 12.58 4.90
CA GLY A 89 6.97 13.35 4.04
C GLY A 89 6.92 14.85 4.34
N TYR A 90 8.04 15.51 4.16
CA TYR A 90 8.16 16.96 4.25
C TYR A 90 8.82 17.53 3.01
N MET A 91 8.28 18.63 2.51
CA MET A 91 8.98 19.45 1.52
C MET A 91 10.36 19.82 2.02
N TYR A 92 11.32 19.85 1.10
CA TYR A 92 12.67 20.29 1.41
C TYR A 92 12.73 21.77 1.84
N GLU A 93 11.90 22.59 1.22
CA GLU A 93 11.87 24.03 1.45
C GLU A 93 11.02 24.37 2.68
N ASP A 94 11.58 25.24 3.52
CA ASP A 94 10.81 25.99 4.50
C ASP A 94 10.22 27.23 3.86
N LEU A 95 8.92 27.43 4.01
CA LEU A 95 8.17 28.52 3.37
C LEU A 95 7.98 29.70 4.34
N PRO A 96 8.06 30.96 3.85
CA PRO A 96 7.79 32.12 4.68
C PRO A 96 6.32 32.21 5.08
N MET A 97 6.00 32.63 6.30
CA MET A 97 4.64 32.78 6.83
C MET A 97 3.72 33.62 5.94
N GLY A 98 4.28 34.53 5.13
CA GLY A 98 3.50 35.32 4.17
C GLY A 98 2.83 34.49 3.06
N GLN A 99 3.24 33.25 2.83
CA GLN A 99 2.65 32.33 1.84
C GLN A 99 1.65 31.35 2.48
N LEU A 100 1.42 31.42 3.79
CA LEU A 100 0.63 30.43 4.51
C LEU A 100 -0.82 30.30 3.99
N ASP A 101 -1.48 31.41 3.69
CA ASP A 101 -2.86 31.38 3.21
C ASP A 101 -2.96 30.72 1.81
N GLU A 102 -1.98 30.95 0.93
CA GLU A 102 -1.90 30.32 -0.39
C GLU A 102 -1.66 28.82 -0.26
N VAL A 103 -0.74 28.40 0.61
CA VAL A 103 -0.49 26.97 0.89
C VAL A 103 -1.72 26.31 1.49
N ARG A 104 -2.38 26.92 2.48
CA ARG A 104 -3.60 26.36 3.07
C ARG A 104 -4.69 26.12 2.02
N TYR A 105 -4.85 27.06 1.09
CA TYR A 105 -5.77 26.89 -0.02
C TYR A 105 -5.35 25.73 -0.94
N ALA A 106 -4.06 25.63 -1.27
CA ALA A 106 -3.53 24.53 -2.08
C ALA A 106 -3.77 23.15 -1.44
N LEU A 107 -3.50 23.03 -0.12
CA LEU A 107 -3.73 21.78 0.62
C LEU A 107 -5.21 21.42 0.71
N GLU A 108 -6.11 22.40 0.85
CA GLU A 108 -7.55 22.14 0.85
C GLU A 108 -8.05 21.67 -0.52
N GLU A 109 -7.59 22.27 -1.61
CA GLU A 109 -7.89 21.81 -2.97
C GLU A 109 -7.35 20.41 -3.23
N TRP A 110 -6.15 20.10 -2.73
CA TRP A 110 -5.60 18.75 -2.80
C TRP A 110 -6.53 17.74 -2.13
N HIS A 111 -6.96 17.98 -0.91
CA HIS A 111 -7.85 17.08 -0.16
C HIS A 111 -9.23 16.89 -0.79
N ARG A 112 -9.73 17.86 -1.56
CA ARG A 112 -10.99 17.71 -2.31
C ARG A 112 -10.85 16.76 -3.50
N ALA A 113 -9.65 16.65 -4.08
CA ALA A 113 -9.41 15.89 -5.29
C ALA A 113 -8.75 14.52 -5.04
N HIS A 114 -8.05 14.34 -3.91
CA HIS A 114 -7.21 13.19 -3.65
C HIS A 114 -7.49 12.56 -2.28
N LEU A 115 -7.41 11.23 -2.24
CA LEU A 115 -7.53 10.47 -0.98
C LEU A 115 -6.25 10.55 -0.15
N TRP A 116 -5.09 10.53 -0.81
CA TRP A 116 -3.76 10.54 -0.21
C TRP A 116 -2.86 11.59 -0.85
N PRO A 117 -1.87 12.09 -0.08
CA PRO A 117 -1.70 12.03 1.36
C PRO A 117 -2.67 12.96 2.10
N THR A 118 -2.79 12.81 3.43
CA THR A 118 -3.28 13.88 4.28
C THR A 118 -2.19 14.93 4.39
N CYS A 119 -2.38 16.07 3.74
CA CYS A 119 -1.42 17.17 3.74
C CYS A 119 -1.62 18.06 4.96
N PHE A 120 -0.54 18.65 5.45
CA PHE A 120 -0.52 19.56 6.59
C PHE A 120 0.62 20.56 6.46
N TRP A 121 0.58 21.58 7.31
CA TRP A 121 1.68 22.51 7.52
C TRP A 121 2.01 22.57 9.03
N ARG A 122 3.23 22.98 9.36
CA ARG A 122 3.71 23.08 10.72
C ARG A 122 4.63 24.27 10.88
N ASP A 123 4.44 25.07 11.91
CA ASP A 123 5.34 26.17 12.28
C ASP A 123 6.75 25.65 12.61
N ASN A 124 7.75 26.37 12.16
CA ASN A 124 9.14 26.14 12.51
C ASN A 124 9.51 27.06 13.71
N GLU A 125 9.29 26.56 14.93
CA GLU A 125 9.44 27.33 16.17
C GLU A 125 10.83 27.98 16.32
N ASP A 126 11.88 27.27 15.88
CA ASP A 126 13.28 27.74 16.01
C ASP A 126 13.74 28.70 14.90
N ALA A 127 13.06 28.71 13.76
CA ALA A 127 13.46 29.51 12.60
C ALA A 127 12.68 30.83 12.46
N GLY A 128 11.68 31.04 13.29
CA GLY A 128 10.85 32.27 13.36
C GLY A 128 10.03 32.58 12.15
N LEU A 129 9.36 32.94 11.51
CA LEU A 129 8.61 33.40 10.35
C LEU A 129 8.55 32.39 9.18
N THR A 130 8.87 31.11 9.42
CA THR A 130 8.75 30.05 8.39
C THR A 130 7.88 28.88 8.88
N PHE A 131 7.42 28.09 7.94
CA PHE A 131 6.71 26.86 8.19
C PHE A 131 7.12 25.78 7.19
N SER A 132 6.98 24.52 7.57
CA SER A 132 7.17 23.36 6.71
C SER A 132 5.84 22.82 6.22
N VAL A 133 5.81 22.27 5.00
CA VAL A 133 4.67 21.57 4.42
C VAL A 133 4.96 20.08 4.40
N GLY A 134 3.99 19.27 4.76
CA GLY A 134 4.11 17.83 4.77
C GLY A 134 2.86 17.11 4.32
N GLY A 135 3.05 15.79 4.13
CA GLY A 135 1.98 14.86 3.82
C GLY A 135 2.18 13.54 4.55
N ALA A 136 1.09 12.91 4.97
CA ALA A 136 1.11 11.64 5.69
C ALA A 136 0.19 10.62 5.03
N VAL A 137 0.67 9.36 4.97
CA VAL A 137 -0.11 8.18 4.60
C VAL A 137 0.02 7.17 5.73
N ALA A 138 -1.10 6.78 6.34
CA ALA A 138 -1.12 5.77 7.38
C ALA A 138 -1.97 4.58 6.94
N VAL A 139 -1.45 3.36 7.17
CA VAL A 139 -2.13 2.09 6.85
C VAL A 139 -1.99 1.16 8.04
N ASP A 140 -3.13 0.64 8.50
CA ASP A 140 -3.19 -0.36 9.56
C ASP A 140 -3.08 -1.77 8.97
N TYR A 141 -2.12 -2.54 9.49
CA TYR A 141 -1.88 -3.93 9.15
C TYR A 141 -2.07 -4.86 10.36
N GLU A 142 -3.03 -4.57 11.21
CA GLU A 142 -3.37 -5.39 12.38
C GLU A 142 -3.47 -6.90 12.05
N HIS A 143 -4.01 -7.21 10.87
CA HIS A 143 -4.15 -8.59 10.40
C HIS A 143 -3.00 -9.08 9.51
N GLY A 144 -1.92 -8.29 9.43
CA GLY A 144 -0.76 -8.57 8.60
C GLY A 144 -0.89 -8.05 7.16
N VAL A 145 0.19 -8.19 6.42
CA VAL A 145 0.35 -7.70 5.06
C VAL A 145 1.18 -8.68 4.24
N THR A 146 0.92 -8.78 2.94
CA THR A 146 1.82 -9.50 2.01
C THR A 146 2.98 -8.61 1.59
N ASP A 147 4.06 -9.21 1.09
CA ASP A 147 5.20 -8.42 0.60
C ASP A 147 4.82 -7.57 -0.60
N ASP A 148 4.02 -8.11 -1.53
CA ASP A 148 3.53 -7.36 -2.69
C ASP A 148 2.63 -6.18 -2.30
N GLN A 149 1.77 -6.35 -1.29
CA GLN A 149 0.95 -5.26 -0.77
C GLN A 149 1.81 -4.18 -0.09
N LEU A 150 2.82 -4.60 0.67
CA LEU A 150 3.73 -3.66 1.33
C LEU A 150 4.49 -2.83 0.29
N ASP A 151 5.07 -3.48 -0.73
CA ASP A 151 5.77 -2.82 -1.83
C ASP A 151 4.86 -1.81 -2.57
N LEU A 152 3.63 -2.23 -2.88
CA LEU A 152 2.66 -1.35 -3.53
C LEU A 152 2.33 -0.13 -2.66
N HIS A 153 2.06 -0.32 -1.37
CA HIS A 153 1.70 0.79 -0.48
C HIS A 153 2.86 1.76 -0.26
N LEU A 154 4.11 1.27 -0.15
CA LEU A 154 5.29 2.13 -0.08
C LEU A 154 5.44 2.99 -1.32
N SER A 155 5.35 2.38 -2.51
CA SER A 155 5.42 3.10 -3.78
C SER A 155 4.29 4.12 -3.94
N CYS A 156 3.06 3.74 -3.58
CA CYS A 156 1.91 4.64 -3.62
C CYS A 156 2.07 5.82 -2.64
N ALA A 157 2.56 5.56 -1.41
CA ALA A 157 2.74 6.62 -0.41
C ALA A 157 3.80 7.63 -0.85
N ILE A 158 4.97 7.16 -1.33
CA ILE A 158 6.04 8.02 -1.83
C ILE A 158 5.53 8.86 -3.01
N SER A 159 4.89 8.22 -4.00
CA SER A 159 4.36 8.91 -5.18
C SER A 159 3.28 9.93 -4.83
N ALA A 160 2.37 9.59 -3.92
CA ALA A 160 1.30 10.51 -3.50
C ALA A 160 1.86 11.72 -2.74
N ILE A 161 2.82 11.52 -1.84
CA ILE A 161 3.50 12.60 -1.10
C ILE A 161 4.25 13.50 -2.09
N GLY A 162 5.08 12.94 -2.97
CA GLY A 162 5.83 13.71 -3.96
C GLY A 162 4.91 14.51 -4.89
N SER A 163 3.79 13.90 -5.34
CA SER A 163 2.80 14.61 -6.17
C SER A 163 2.14 15.77 -5.45
N ALA A 164 1.83 15.63 -4.15
CA ALA A 164 1.26 16.70 -3.35
C ALA A 164 2.26 17.87 -3.16
N MET A 165 3.53 17.54 -2.87
CA MET A 165 4.58 18.56 -2.73
C MET A 165 4.84 19.27 -4.06
N ALA A 166 4.82 18.55 -5.17
CA ALA A 166 4.94 19.14 -6.51
C ALA A 166 3.77 20.07 -6.86
N ASP A 167 2.52 19.72 -6.47
CA ASP A 167 1.36 20.61 -6.66
C ASP A 167 1.51 21.92 -5.87
N VAL A 168 1.95 21.83 -4.61
CA VAL A 168 2.22 23.04 -3.78
C VAL A 168 3.28 23.90 -4.44
N ARG A 169 4.44 23.34 -4.85
CA ARG A 169 5.50 24.09 -5.55
C ARG A 169 4.98 24.76 -6.81
N SER A 170 4.24 24.03 -7.63
CA SER A 170 3.65 24.56 -8.87
C SER A 170 2.73 25.76 -8.62
N ARG A 171 1.88 25.70 -7.60
CA ARG A 171 0.97 26.81 -7.24
C ARG A 171 1.70 28.03 -6.72
N LEU A 172 2.81 27.84 -6.01
CA LEU A 172 3.68 28.92 -5.53
C LEU A 172 4.66 29.44 -6.59
N GLY A 173 4.64 28.89 -7.82
CA GLY A 173 5.57 29.27 -8.88
C GLY A 173 7.02 28.85 -8.61
N MET A 174 7.24 27.85 -7.76
CA MET A 174 8.54 27.29 -7.45
C MET A 174 8.93 26.20 -8.45
N SER A 175 10.22 26.05 -8.73
CA SER A 175 10.74 24.95 -9.57
C SER A 175 10.73 23.64 -8.79
N ASN A 176 10.43 22.53 -9.46
CA ASN A 176 10.68 21.21 -8.88
C ASN A 176 12.19 20.92 -8.86
N PRO A 177 12.71 20.25 -7.80
CA PRO A 177 14.15 19.95 -7.67
C PRO A 177 14.75 19.24 -8.87
N ASP A 178 14.02 18.33 -9.52
CA ASP A 178 14.49 17.58 -10.69
C ASP A 178 14.62 18.40 -11.99
N SER A 179 14.09 19.62 -12.05
CA SER A 179 14.14 20.43 -13.28
C SER A 179 15.49 21.12 -13.54
N ASP A 180 16.39 21.12 -12.56
CA ASP A 180 17.67 21.84 -12.63
C ASP A 180 18.91 20.94 -12.88
N SER A 181 18.72 19.61 -12.99
CA SER A 181 19.83 18.65 -13.20
C SER A 181 20.17 18.40 -14.68
N GLY A 182 19.74 19.26 -15.59
CA GLY A 182 19.91 19.15 -17.05
C GLY A 182 20.61 20.33 -17.72
N SER A 183 21.86 20.67 -17.29
CA SER A 183 22.76 21.54 -18.09
C SER A 183 24.19 21.13 -17.92
#